data_8cacb7432f7ccd4ddb664267af5ef035
#
_entry.id   8cacb7432f7ccd4ddb664267af5ef035
#
_cell.length_a   1.000
_cell.length_b   1.000
_cell.length_c   1.000
_cell.angle_alpha   90.00
_cell.angle_beta   90.00
_cell.angle_gamma   90.00
#
_symmetry.space_group_name_H-M   'P 1'
#
loop_
_entity.id
_entity.type
_entity.pdbx_description
1 polymer ?
#
loop_
_entity_poly.entity_id
_entity_poly.type
_entity_poly.pdbx_seq_one_letter_code
_entity_poly.pdbx_strand_id
1 'polypeptide(L)'
;MEQFEQDLLNNGYELVNSFEYNPNPNELDVTNIFIIYKGKIDNIWVEVSWFKKTNIDYGPDKYRVQLDDDTHMAIAATFVKNYGELEKFVKNYIKKKCVKQKLRNAMKSVKFLCTGKSM
;
A
#
# COMPACT_ATOMS: atom_id res chain seq x y z
N MET A 1 6.07 7.91 -18.98
CA MET A 1 5.50 7.36 -17.72
C MET A 1 6.51 6.40 -17.11
N GLU A 2 6.73 6.50 -15.81
CA GLU A 2 7.63 5.61 -15.11
C GLU A 2 7.10 4.17 -15.11
N GLN A 3 8.02 3.21 -15.04
CA GLN A 3 7.66 1.80 -14.99
C GLN A 3 6.77 1.48 -13.79
N PHE A 4 7.03 2.09 -12.64
CA PHE A 4 6.24 1.89 -11.43
C PHE A 4 4.78 2.32 -11.64
N GLU A 5 4.54 3.47 -12.23
CA GLU A 5 3.17 3.93 -12.53
C GLU A 5 2.47 3.01 -13.52
N GLN A 6 3.20 2.57 -14.55
CA GLN A 6 2.68 1.63 -15.53
C GLN A 6 2.24 0.34 -14.86
N ASP A 7 3.05 -0.20 -13.96
CA ASP A 7 2.76 -1.42 -13.22
C ASP A 7 1.54 -1.25 -12.31
N LEU A 8 1.41 -0.09 -11.66
CA LEU A 8 0.23 0.21 -10.86
C LEU A 8 -1.04 0.19 -11.71
N LEU A 9 -1.03 0.89 -12.82
CA LEU A 9 -2.18 0.95 -13.73
C LEU A 9 -2.52 -0.43 -14.30
N ASN A 10 -1.51 -1.20 -14.68
CA ASN A 10 -1.69 -2.56 -15.20
C ASN A 10 -2.28 -3.52 -14.16
N ASN A 11 -2.16 -3.18 -12.88
CA ASN A 11 -2.66 -4.02 -11.79
C ASN A 11 -3.91 -3.44 -11.11
N GLY A 12 -4.61 -2.56 -11.80
CA GLY A 12 -5.91 -2.05 -11.36
C GLY A 12 -5.86 -0.90 -10.36
N TYR A 13 -4.69 -0.32 -10.12
CA TYR A 13 -4.60 0.88 -9.29
C TYR A 13 -5.07 2.10 -10.09
N GLU A 14 -5.66 3.05 -9.40
CA GLU A 14 -6.19 4.28 -10.01
C GLU A 14 -5.50 5.50 -9.40
N LEU A 15 -5.26 6.49 -10.25
CA LEU A 15 -4.77 7.80 -9.80
C LEU A 15 -5.89 8.50 -9.05
N VAL A 16 -5.69 8.73 -7.76
CA VAL A 16 -6.69 9.37 -6.90
C VAL A 16 -6.49 10.86 -6.86
N ASN A 17 -5.24 11.29 -6.77
CA ASN A 17 -4.90 12.70 -6.66
C ASN A 17 -3.52 12.98 -7.23
N SER A 18 -3.38 14.17 -7.79
CA SER A 18 -2.10 14.66 -8.27
C SER A 18 -2.14 16.19 -8.15
N PHE A 19 -1.23 16.76 -7.39
CA PHE A 19 -1.19 18.21 -7.23
C PHE A 19 0.25 18.73 -7.19
N GLU A 20 0.43 19.93 -7.72
CA GLU A 20 1.72 20.59 -7.72
C GLU A 20 2.00 21.17 -6.34
N TYR A 21 3.24 21.00 -5.90
CA TYR A 21 3.70 21.55 -4.65
C TYR A 21 5.11 22.11 -4.84
N ASN A 22 5.28 23.40 -4.60
CA ASN A 22 6.57 24.05 -4.66
C ASN A 22 6.94 24.54 -3.26
N PRO A 23 7.81 23.83 -2.53
CA PRO A 23 8.21 24.22 -1.18
C PRO A 23 9.07 25.48 -1.17
N ASN A 24 9.66 25.85 -2.30
CA ASN A 24 10.49 27.04 -2.41
C ASN A 24 10.04 27.89 -3.60
N PRO A 25 9.10 28.85 -3.38
CA PRO A 25 8.56 29.65 -4.47
C PRO A 25 9.59 30.55 -5.17
N ASN A 26 10.79 30.71 -4.61
CA ASN A 26 11.86 31.46 -5.23
C ASN A 26 12.66 30.64 -6.25
N GLU A 27 12.50 29.32 -6.25
CA GLU A 27 13.10 28.42 -7.23
C GLU A 27 12.09 28.12 -8.33
N LEU A 28 12.18 28.84 -9.44
CA LEU A 28 11.20 28.77 -10.52
C LEU A 28 11.21 27.45 -11.29
N ASP A 29 12.31 26.68 -11.21
CA ASP A 29 12.53 25.52 -12.08
C ASP A 29 12.26 24.18 -11.40
N VAL A 30 11.88 24.16 -10.11
CA VAL A 30 11.69 22.93 -9.37
C VAL A 30 10.28 22.90 -8.78
N THR A 31 9.37 22.27 -9.51
CA THR A 31 8.04 21.97 -9.01
C THR A 31 7.98 20.48 -8.67
N ASN A 32 7.51 20.18 -7.46
CA ASN A 32 7.20 18.81 -7.07
C ASN A 32 5.74 18.53 -7.37
N ILE A 33 5.48 17.34 -7.85
CA ILE A 33 4.11 16.82 -8.00
C ILE A 33 3.95 15.74 -6.95
N PHE A 34 2.94 15.87 -6.09
CA PHE A 34 2.56 14.81 -5.16
C PHE A 34 1.52 13.92 -5.83
N ILE A 35 1.82 12.64 -5.91
CA ILE A 35 1.03 11.67 -6.65
C ILE A 35 0.51 10.61 -5.69
N ILE A 36 -0.79 10.29 -5.79
CA ILE A 36 -1.41 9.27 -4.97
C ILE A 36 -2.19 8.31 -5.86
N TYR A 37 -1.87 7.03 -5.76
CA TYR A 37 -2.62 5.93 -6.39
C TYR A 37 -3.28 5.07 -5.31
N LYS A 38 -4.44 4.52 -5.62
CA LYS A 38 -5.12 3.55 -4.76
C LYS A 38 -5.54 2.31 -5.52
N GLY A 39 -5.37 1.17 -4.89
CA GLY A 39 -5.88 -0.11 -5.34
C GLY A 39 -6.45 -0.89 -4.18
N LYS A 40 -7.07 -2.03 -4.47
CA LYS A 40 -7.66 -2.89 -3.46
C LYS A 40 -7.27 -4.33 -3.74
N ILE A 41 -6.75 -5.01 -2.71
CA ILE A 41 -6.36 -6.42 -2.78
C ILE A 41 -6.94 -7.11 -1.55
N ASP A 42 -7.82 -8.10 -1.75
CA ASP A 42 -8.42 -8.92 -0.68
C ASP A 42 -8.96 -8.10 0.50
N ASN A 43 -9.78 -7.09 0.24
CA ASN A 43 -10.36 -6.18 1.24
C ASN A 43 -9.36 -5.25 1.93
N ILE A 44 -8.14 -5.20 1.43
CA ILE A 44 -7.12 -4.25 1.89
C ILE A 44 -6.97 -3.15 0.85
N TRP A 45 -7.10 -1.90 1.28
CA TRP A 45 -6.80 -0.76 0.42
C TRP A 45 -5.31 -0.50 0.43
N VAL A 46 -4.74 -0.34 -0.74
CA VAL A 46 -3.32 -0.04 -0.92
C VAL A 46 -3.20 1.36 -1.46
N GLU A 47 -2.60 2.24 -0.68
CA GLU A 47 -2.32 3.62 -1.08
C GLU A 47 -0.84 3.77 -1.36
N VAL A 48 -0.51 4.27 -2.54
CA VAL A 48 0.88 4.50 -2.94
C VAL A 48 1.05 5.98 -3.24
N SER A 49 2.03 6.60 -2.64
CA SER A 49 2.26 8.04 -2.80
C SER A 49 3.74 8.37 -2.91
N TRP A 50 4.05 9.41 -3.66
CA TRP A 50 5.40 9.91 -3.80
C TRP A 50 5.43 11.34 -4.32
N PHE A 51 6.56 11.99 -4.15
CA PHE A 51 6.84 13.28 -4.78
C PHE A 51 7.69 13.06 -6.02
N LYS A 52 7.32 13.70 -7.10
CA LYS A 52 8.07 13.68 -8.35
C LYS A 52 8.44 15.09 -8.74
N LYS A 53 9.70 15.31 -9.12
CA LYS A 53 10.15 16.60 -9.65
C LYS A 53 9.87 16.68 -11.14
N THR A 54 9.28 17.79 -11.58
CA THR A 54 8.86 17.95 -12.98
C THR A 54 10.00 18.04 -13.96
N ASN A 55 11.18 18.49 -13.52
CA ASN A 55 12.36 18.65 -14.36
C ASN A 55 13.30 17.45 -14.35
N ILE A 56 12.88 16.32 -13.80
CA ILE A 56 13.68 15.10 -13.70
C ILE A 56 12.92 13.96 -14.38
N ASP A 57 13.61 13.25 -15.29
CA ASP A 57 13.01 12.17 -16.08
C ASP A 57 12.90 10.84 -15.32
N TYR A 58 13.54 10.71 -14.18
CA TYR A 58 13.48 9.52 -13.37
C TYR A 58 12.64 9.75 -12.11
N GLY A 59 12.06 8.68 -11.60
CA GLY A 59 11.24 8.73 -10.42
C GLY A 59 12.01 8.88 -9.11
N PRO A 60 11.30 8.92 -7.99
CA PRO A 60 11.92 8.96 -6.66
C PRO A 60 12.66 7.66 -6.36
N ASP A 61 13.58 7.71 -5.39
CA ASP A 61 14.29 6.51 -4.93
C ASP A 61 13.35 5.53 -4.24
N LYS A 62 12.29 6.02 -3.62
CA LYS A 62 11.34 5.21 -2.86
C LYS A 62 9.93 5.72 -3.00
N TYR A 63 9.00 4.78 -2.96
CA TYR A 63 7.56 5.04 -2.96
C TYR A 63 7.00 4.65 -1.61
N ARG A 64 6.13 5.50 -1.04
CA ARG A 64 5.47 5.17 0.22
C ARG A 64 4.25 4.31 -0.06
N VAL A 65 4.14 3.19 0.63
CA VAL A 65 3.00 2.28 0.55
C VAL A 65 2.33 2.22 1.91
N GLN A 66 1.03 2.47 1.93
CA GLN A 66 0.21 2.36 3.14
C GLN A 66 -0.92 1.38 2.88
N LEU A 67 -1.11 0.47 3.81
CA LEU A 67 -2.24 -0.45 3.78
C LEU A 67 -3.31 0.04 4.75
N ASP A 68 -4.55 0.06 4.29
CA ASP A 68 -5.71 0.42 5.08
C ASP A 68 -6.68 -0.76 5.12
N ASP A 69 -7.37 -0.92 6.24
CA ASP A 69 -8.44 -1.92 6.34
C ASP A 69 -9.71 -1.45 5.62
N ASP A 70 -10.76 -2.24 5.66
CA ASP A 70 -12.05 -1.93 5.02
C ASP A 70 -12.77 -0.72 5.65
N THR A 71 -12.34 -0.28 6.83
CA THR A 71 -12.85 0.93 7.49
C THR A 71 -11.97 2.15 7.20
N HIS A 72 -10.98 2.02 6.30
CA HIS A 72 -10.00 3.05 5.93
C HIS A 72 -9.05 3.46 7.06
N MET A 73 -8.86 2.58 8.05
CA MET A 73 -7.86 2.77 9.09
C MET A 73 -6.51 2.22 8.64
N ALA A 74 -5.46 3.01 8.81
CA ALA A 74 -4.10 2.59 8.47
C ALA A 74 -3.64 1.43 9.36
N ILE A 75 -3.18 0.34 8.74
CA ILE A 75 -2.76 -0.87 9.44
C ILE A 75 -1.29 -1.21 9.24
N ALA A 76 -0.67 -0.72 8.19
CA ALA A 76 0.76 -0.90 7.93
C ALA A 76 1.24 0.13 6.92
N ALA A 77 2.53 0.45 6.96
CA ALA A 77 3.16 1.32 5.97
C ALA A 77 4.63 0.94 5.80
N THR A 78 5.14 1.16 4.61
CA THR A 78 6.55 0.94 4.30
C THR A 78 6.96 1.78 3.09
N PHE A 79 8.23 1.72 2.74
CA PHE A 79 8.75 2.30 1.51
C PHE A 79 9.25 1.19 0.61
N VAL A 80 8.97 1.29 -0.69
CA VAL A 80 9.39 0.31 -1.68
C VAL A 80 10.12 1.01 -2.84
N LYS A 81 10.98 0.27 -3.51
CA LYS A 81 11.75 0.78 -4.64
C LYS A 81 11.11 0.49 -5.99
N ASN A 82 10.31 -0.55 -6.06
CA ASN A 82 9.68 -1.00 -7.30
C ASN A 82 8.36 -1.73 -7.00
N TYR A 83 7.63 -2.05 -8.06
CA TYR A 83 6.35 -2.73 -7.92
C TYR A 83 6.48 -4.14 -7.33
N GLY A 84 7.55 -4.84 -7.65
CA GLY A 84 7.82 -6.18 -7.09
C GLY A 84 7.90 -6.16 -5.57
N GLU A 85 8.56 -5.16 -4.99
CA GLU A 85 8.63 -4.99 -3.55
C GLU A 85 7.26 -4.65 -2.94
N LEU A 86 6.47 -3.81 -3.62
CA LEU A 86 5.11 -3.49 -3.20
C LEU A 86 4.26 -4.75 -3.13
N GLU A 87 4.25 -5.52 -4.19
CA GLU A 87 3.48 -6.76 -4.28
C GLU A 87 3.88 -7.75 -3.19
N LYS A 88 5.17 -7.90 -2.95
CA LYS A 88 5.70 -8.75 -1.88
C LYS A 88 5.25 -8.28 -0.50
N PHE A 89 5.28 -6.98 -0.25
CA PHE A 89 4.83 -6.41 1.02
C PHE A 89 3.35 -6.69 1.28
N VAL A 90 2.50 -6.46 0.28
CA VAL A 90 1.05 -6.70 0.40
C VAL A 90 0.77 -8.19 0.61
N LYS A 91 1.37 -9.06 -0.20
CA LYS A 91 1.21 -10.51 -0.09
C LYS A 91 1.67 -11.04 1.27
N ASN A 92 2.79 -10.58 1.77
CA ASN A 92 3.30 -10.97 3.09
C ASN A 92 2.37 -10.53 4.20
N TYR A 93 1.80 -9.33 4.11
CA TYR A 93 0.83 -8.85 5.08
C TYR A 93 -0.42 -9.72 5.09
N ILE A 94 -0.99 -10.01 3.93
CA ILE A 94 -2.18 -10.86 3.78
C ILE A 94 -1.90 -12.26 4.34
N LYS A 95 -0.75 -12.84 4.04
CA LYS A 95 -0.34 -14.14 4.54
C LYS A 95 -0.27 -14.18 6.06
N LYS A 96 0.34 -13.17 6.68
CA LYS A 96 0.42 -13.06 8.14
C LYS A 96 -0.96 -12.92 8.76
N LYS A 97 -1.84 -12.14 8.17
CA LYS A 97 -3.22 -11.98 8.62
C LYS A 97 -3.99 -13.31 8.57
N CYS A 98 -3.86 -14.06 7.48
CA CYS A 98 -4.47 -15.38 7.34
C CYS A 98 -3.98 -16.38 8.38
N VAL A 99 -2.68 -16.42 8.65
CA VAL A 99 -2.08 -17.29 9.67
C VAL A 99 -2.64 -16.95 11.05
N LYS A 100 -2.68 -15.67 11.42
CA LYS A 100 -3.26 -15.24 12.69
C LYS A 100 -4.72 -15.64 12.82
N GLN A 101 -5.51 -15.51 11.77
CA GLN A 101 -6.90 -15.89 11.76
C GLN A 101 -7.08 -17.39 11.95
N LYS A 102 -6.29 -18.21 11.28
CA LYS A 102 -6.29 -19.66 11.42
C LYS A 102 -5.94 -20.10 12.85
N LEU A 103 -4.92 -19.47 13.45
CA LEU A 103 -4.53 -19.74 14.83
C LEU A 103 -5.66 -19.40 15.81
N ARG A 104 -6.31 -18.26 15.65
CA ARG A 104 -7.45 -17.87 16.48
C ARG A 104 -8.57 -18.90 16.38
N ASN A 105 -8.90 -19.35 15.19
CA ASN A 105 -9.96 -20.33 14.96
C ASN A 105 -9.59 -21.70 15.59
N ALA A 106 -8.35 -22.12 15.45
CA ALA A 106 -7.86 -23.36 16.07
C ALA A 106 -7.94 -23.27 17.61
N MET A 107 -7.54 -22.17 18.20
CA MET A 107 -7.62 -21.94 19.64
C MET A 107 -9.06 -21.93 20.15
N LYS A 108 -9.98 -21.33 19.42
CA LYS A 108 -11.41 -21.37 19.75
C LYS A 108 -11.95 -22.81 19.73
N SER A 109 -11.62 -23.59 18.73
CA SER A 109 -12.03 -24.99 18.63
C SER A 109 -11.52 -25.81 19.81
N VAL A 110 -10.25 -25.67 20.17
CA VAL A 110 -9.65 -26.33 21.33
C VAL A 110 -10.37 -25.92 22.61
N LYS A 111 -10.65 -24.64 22.79
CA LYS A 111 -11.35 -24.13 23.95
C LYS A 111 -12.76 -24.74 24.09
N PHE A 112 -13.51 -24.88 23.01
CA PHE A 112 -14.81 -25.50 23.00
C PHE A 112 -14.73 -26.98 23.37
N LEU A 113 -13.77 -27.70 22.84
CA LEU A 113 -13.53 -29.10 23.17
C LEU A 113 -13.22 -29.27 24.66
N CYS A 114 -12.38 -28.41 25.23
CA CYS A 114 -12.03 -28.44 26.64
C CYS A 114 -13.22 -28.15 27.55
N THR A 115 -14.21 -27.40 27.12
CA THR A 115 -15.42 -27.10 27.88
C THR A 115 -16.55 -28.10 27.63
N GLY A 116 -16.29 -29.14 26.82
CA GLY A 116 -17.30 -30.15 26.47
C GLY A 116 -18.35 -29.68 25.48
N LYS A 117 -18.19 -28.53 24.89
CA LYS A 117 -19.08 -28.01 23.85
C LYS A 117 -18.53 -28.41 22.48
N SER A 118 -19.37 -29.04 21.68
CA SER A 118 -19.06 -29.26 20.27
C SER A 118 -19.49 -28.06 19.43
N MET A 119 -18.78 -27.87 18.36
CA MET A 119 -19.16 -26.86 17.40
C MET A 119 -19.79 -27.47 16.18
#